data_66bf81e1989c8efa39a3d1068e667eb1
#
_entry.id   66bf81e1989c8efa39a3d1068e667eb1
#
_cell.length_a   1.000
_cell.length_b   1.000
_cell.length_c   1.000
_cell.angle_alpha   90.00
_cell.angle_beta   90.00
_cell.angle_gamma   90.00
#
_symmetry.space_group_name_H-M   'P 1'
#
loop_
_entity.id
_entity.type
_entity.pdbx_description
1 polymer ?
#
loop_
_entity_poly.entity_id
_entity_poly.type
_entity_poly.pdbx_seq_one_letter_code
_entity_poly.pdbx_strand_id
1 'polypeptide(L)'
;MKLPWKSQRLSRLFSSSALICAEAIILCILGVSLFIQSMRDGLPWPPKAAGMDGTGIAAVPAEESYIKWVDFNVTSQALNQAFRYDVDTFQAPVHLNWIELLAYLGAKYGGDFSHYKKSDMDSLAAQLTDGASMEELTKNLTYYSYYLEAYGAVLGGMVGEFEAEIPASQAPESLLTPGAENNTGKVWAYQYGLKAFSPIAKNFPYSDYSDFGAARDYGYRRQHLGHDFLGQTGTPIIAVESGTVEAIGWNQYGGWRLGIRSFDQKRYYYYAHLRKNYPYQSNLQEGAVVQAGDVIGYLGRTGYSATENTNNINESHLHFGIQLIFDESQK
;
A
#
# COMPACT_ATOMS: atom_id res chain seq x y z
N MET A 1 48.99 -42.16 -57.86
CA MET A 1 47.58 -41.78 -57.59
C MET A 1 47.56 -41.01 -56.27
N LYS A 2 47.55 -39.65 -56.29
CA LYS A 2 47.66 -38.78 -55.17
C LYS A 2 46.31 -38.17 -54.88
N LEU A 3 45.80 -38.37 -53.67
CA LEU A 3 44.62 -37.65 -53.18
C LEU A 3 45.03 -36.33 -52.41
N PRO A 4 44.36 -35.24 -52.65
CA PRO A 4 44.69 -33.96 -51.94
C PRO A 4 43.96 -33.87 -50.66
N TRP A 5 44.68 -33.41 -49.59
CA TRP A 5 44.19 -33.11 -48.31
C TRP A 5 43.55 -31.70 -48.28
N LYS A 6 42.23 -31.62 -48.03
CA LYS A 6 41.53 -30.37 -47.80
C LYS A 6 41.59 -30.02 -46.32
N SER A 7 42.27 -28.95 -45.98
CA SER A 7 42.20 -28.31 -44.66
C SER A 7 40.84 -27.65 -44.48
N GLN A 8 40.03 -28.14 -43.56
CA GLN A 8 38.85 -27.44 -43.11
C GLN A 8 39.26 -26.42 -42.04
N ARG A 9 39.11 -25.14 -42.35
CA ARG A 9 39.11 -24.04 -41.39
C ARG A 9 37.81 -24.09 -40.58
N LEU A 10 37.89 -24.39 -39.30
CA LEU A 10 36.81 -24.19 -38.35
C LEU A 10 36.69 -22.69 -38.08
N SER A 11 35.77 -22.04 -38.77
CA SER A 11 35.26 -20.72 -38.35
C SER A 11 34.26 -20.93 -37.21
N ARG A 12 34.67 -20.65 -35.98
CA ARG A 12 33.73 -20.57 -34.85
C ARG A 12 32.86 -19.32 -35.03
N LEU A 13 31.67 -19.53 -35.52
CA LEU A 13 30.58 -18.56 -35.38
C LEU A 13 30.14 -18.55 -33.91
N PHE A 14 30.66 -17.62 -33.14
CA PHE A 14 30.00 -17.25 -31.91
C PHE A 14 28.67 -16.62 -32.29
N SER A 15 27.57 -17.26 -31.88
CA SER A 15 26.24 -16.72 -32.13
C SER A 15 26.09 -15.39 -31.39
N SER A 16 25.47 -14.41 -32.03
CA SER A 16 25.16 -13.11 -31.45
C SER A 16 24.45 -13.22 -30.08
N SER A 17 23.71 -14.29 -29.87
CA SER A 17 23.07 -14.61 -28.58
C SER A 17 24.06 -14.86 -27.45
N ALA A 18 25.20 -15.47 -27.67
CA ALA A 18 26.22 -15.72 -26.66
C ALA A 18 26.93 -14.42 -26.22
N LEU A 19 27.10 -13.48 -27.15
CA LEU A 19 27.64 -12.14 -26.85
C LEU A 19 26.65 -11.31 -26.02
N ILE A 20 25.36 -11.32 -26.37
CA ILE A 20 24.31 -10.60 -25.62
C ILE A 20 24.17 -11.18 -24.21
N CYS A 21 24.22 -12.50 -24.04
CA CYS A 21 24.21 -13.11 -22.70
C CYS A 21 25.44 -12.73 -21.87
N ALA A 22 26.63 -12.65 -22.48
CA ALA A 22 27.84 -12.23 -21.78
C ALA A 22 27.79 -10.76 -21.34
N GLU A 23 27.30 -9.86 -22.18
CA GLU A 23 27.08 -8.48 -21.85
C GLU A 23 26.05 -8.29 -20.73
N ALA A 24 24.94 -9.01 -20.77
CA ALA A 24 23.91 -9.00 -19.70
C ALA A 24 24.48 -9.47 -18.35
N ILE A 25 25.29 -10.53 -18.35
CA ILE A 25 25.96 -11.03 -17.14
C ILE A 25 26.95 -10.01 -16.59
N ILE A 26 27.72 -9.34 -17.44
CA ILE A 26 28.67 -8.30 -17.02
C ILE A 26 27.94 -7.10 -16.42
N LEU A 27 26.83 -6.66 -17.01
CA LEU A 27 25.98 -5.58 -16.48
C LEU A 27 25.36 -5.94 -15.15
N CYS A 28 24.90 -7.17 -14.97
CA CYS A 28 24.40 -7.67 -13.68
C CYS A 28 25.51 -7.68 -12.60
N ILE A 29 26.70 -8.14 -12.94
CA ILE A 29 27.85 -8.17 -12.00
C ILE A 29 28.26 -6.74 -11.61
N LEU A 30 28.29 -5.82 -12.56
CA LEU A 30 28.58 -4.41 -12.30
C LEU A 30 27.50 -3.75 -11.46
N GLY A 31 26.21 -4.04 -11.72
CA GLY A 31 25.11 -3.55 -10.91
C GLY A 31 25.17 -4.05 -9.47
N VAL A 32 25.42 -5.33 -9.28
CA VAL A 32 25.61 -5.93 -7.94
C VAL A 32 26.83 -5.36 -7.23
N SER A 33 27.94 -5.15 -7.95
CA SER A 33 29.16 -4.57 -7.36
C SER A 33 28.94 -3.11 -6.94
N LEU A 34 28.26 -2.30 -7.73
CA LEU A 34 27.91 -0.92 -7.38
C LEU A 34 26.93 -0.87 -6.21
N PHE A 35 25.98 -1.78 -6.15
CA PHE A 35 25.05 -1.91 -5.03
C PHE A 35 25.77 -2.29 -3.72
N ILE A 36 26.68 -3.28 -3.76
CA ILE A 36 27.50 -3.66 -2.60
C ILE A 36 28.42 -2.51 -2.16
N GLN A 37 28.96 -1.76 -3.11
CA GLN A 37 29.82 -0.61 -2.81
C GLN A 37 29.01 0.53 -2.18
N SER A 38 27.80 0.81 -2.68
CA SER A 38 26.86 1.79 -2.11
C SER A 38 26.46 1.42 -0.68
N MET A 39 26.20 0.14 -0.41
CA MET A 39 25.92 -0.36 0.94
C MET A 39 27.14 -0.19 1.89
N ARG A 40 28.33 -0.35 1.36
CA ARG A 40 29.58 -0.24 2.12
C ARG A 40 29.96 1.21 2.44
N ASP A 41 29.62 2.13 1.54
CA ASP A 41 29.93 3.56 1.67
C ASP A 41 28.82 4.37 2.38
N GLY A 42 27.76 3.69 2.88
CA GLY A 42 26.67 4.29 3.66
C GLY A 42 25.81 5.29 2.86
N LEU A 43 25.82 5.20 1.54
CA LEU A 43 25.00 6.04 0.67
C LEU A 43 23.57 5.51 0.61
N PRO A 44 22.54 6.34 0.88
CA PRO A 44 21.15 5.92 0.79
C PRO A 44 20.76 5.59 -0.66
N TRP A 45 20.21 4.40 -0.88
CA TRP A 45 19.62 4.01 -2.16
C TRP A 45 18.10 3.94 -2.00
N PRO A 46 17.31 4.56 -2.88
CA PRO A 46 17.64 5.34 -4.07
C PRO A 46 18.18 6.73 -3.76
N PRO A 47 18.90 7.39 -4.71
CA PRO A 47 19.41 8.73 -4.50
C PRO A 47 18.24 9.68 -4.24
N LYS A 48 18.33 10.46 -3.14
CA LYS A 48 17.38 11.53 -2.86
C LYS A 48 17.30 12.46 -4.07
N ALA A 49 16.09 12.67 -4.59
CA ALA A 49 15.83 13.77 -5.50
C ALA A 49 16.30 15.08 -4.84
N ALA A 50 17.13 15.81 -5.53
CA ALA A 50 17.67 17.07 -5.02
C ALA A 50 16.54 18.11 -4.94
N GLY A 51 16.29 18.59 -3.74
CA GLY A 51 15.73 19.89 -3.48
C GLY A 51 14.23 20.01 -3.44
N MET A 52 13.69 19.92 -2.21
CA MET A 52 12.72 20.91 -1.74
C MET A 52 12.87 21.01 -0.22
N ASP A 53 13.44 22.10 0.24
CA ASP A 53 13.30 22.55 1.62
C ASP A 53 11.84 22.97 1.82
N GLY A 54 11.08 22.09 2.44
CA GLY A 54 9.70 22.33 2.87
C GLY A 54 9.66 22.21 4.37
N THR A 55 9.70 23.32 5.04
CA THR A 55 9.22 23.65 6.40
C THR A 55 8.95 22.48 7.34
N GLY A 56 9.86 22.32 8.26
CA GLY A 56 9.83 21.81 9.58
C GLY A 56 8.58 21.12 10.12
N ILE A 57 8.46 19.82 9.88
CA ILE A 57 8.00 18.95 10.95
C ILE A 57 9.26 18.69 11.76
N ALA A 58 9.29 19.20 13.01
CA ALA A 58 10.37 18.95 13.92
C ALA A 58 10.64 17.44 13.93
N ALA A 59 11.88 17.06 13.61
CA ALA A 59 12.32 15.68 13.74
C ALA A 59 12.13 15.30 15.22
N VAL A 60 11.12 14.48 15.48
CA VAL A 60 11.01 13.77 16.74
C VAL A 60 12.27 12.92 16.84
N PRO A 61 13.03 12.96 17.94
CA PRO A 61 14.20 12.14 18.12
C PRO A 61 13.84 10.68 17.83
N ALA A 62 14.69 9.96 17.11
CA ALA A 62 14.52 8.55 16.82
C ALA A 62 14.81 7.71 18.09
N GLU A 63 14.03 7.91 19.14
CA GLU A 63 13.85 7.01 20.26
C GLU A 63 12.46 6.39 20.10
N GLU A 64 12.45 5.13 19.63
CA GLU A 64 11.43 4.11 19.83
C GLU A 64 10.01 4.62 20.10
N SER A 65 9.40 5.33 19.15
CA SER A 65 7.99 5.66 19.29
C SER A 65 7.12 4.56 18.71
N TYR A 66 7.11 3.41 19.36
CA TYR A 66 6.03 2.46 19.17
C TYR A 66 4.73 3.09 19.60
N ILE A 67 3.70 2.93 18.78
CA ILE A 67 2.34 3.34 19.11
C ILE A 67 1.89 2.46 20.27
N LYS A 68 1.62 3.05 21.44
CA LYS A 68 1.21 2.29 22.63
C LYS A 68 -0.21 1.77 22.53
N TRP A 69 -1.12 2.54 21.95
CA TRP A 69 -2.47 2.15 21.54
C TRP A 69 -3.06 3.27 20.68
N VAL A 70 -4.06 2.93 19.88
CA VAL A 70 -4.76 3.86 18.99
C VAL A 70 -6.25 3.69 19.19
N ASP A 71 -6.94 4.81 19.50
CA ASP A 71 -8.39 4.92 19.43
C ASP A 71 -8.76 5.65 18.13
N PHE A 72 -9.35 4.91 17.18
CA PHE A 72 -9.68 5.43 15.86
C PHE A 72 -11.17 5.23 15.56
N ASN A 73 -12.00 6.16 16.03
CA ASN A 73 -13.44 6.15 15.87
C ASN A 73 -13.93 7.15 14.80
N VAL A 74 -13.06 7.50 13.85
CA VAL A 74 -13.39 8.45 12.78
C VAL A 74 -14.42 7.81 11.84
N THR A 75 -15.53 8.51 11.60
CA THR A 75 -16.55 8.03 10.67
C THR A 75 -16.06 8.13 9.22
N SER A 76 -16.56 7.25 8.35
CA SER A 76 -16.26 7.30 6.91
C SER A 76 -16.63 8.65 6.28
N GLN A 77 -17.64 9.33 6.79
CA GLN A 77 -18.05 10.67 6.33
C GLN A 77 -16.97 11.71 6.64
N ALA A 78 -16.46 11.74 7.89
CA ALA A 78 -15.39 12.65 8.29
C ALA A 78 -14.09 12.36 7.52
N LEU A 79 -13.74 11.07 7.42
CA LEU A 79 -12.55 10.62 6.70
C LEU A 79 -12.57 11.06 5.23
N ASN A 80 -13.67 10.80 4.52
CA ASN A 80 -13.82 11.21 3.12
C ASN A 80 -13.78 12.72 2.92
N GLN A 81 -14.35 13.49 3.84
CA GLN A 81 -14.31 14.95 3.72
C GLN A 81 -12.91 15.51 3.94
N ALA A 82 -12.21 15.05 4.98
CA ALA A 82 -10.82 15.43 5.23
C ALA A 82 -9.90 15.06 4.06
N PHE A 83 -10.04 13.83 3.54
CA PHE A 83 -9.32 13.36 2.36
C PHE A 83 -9.53 14.26 1.12
N ARG A 84 -10.77 14.69 0.87
CA ARG A 84 -11.05 15.61 -0.25
C ARG A 84 -10.36 16.96 -0.05
N TYR A 85 -10.41 17.52 1.15
CA TYR A 85 -9.70 18.77 1.43
C TYR A 85 -8.20 18.64 1.18
N ASP A 86 -7.58 17.55 1.61
CA ASP A 86 -6.16 17.29 1.39
C ASP A 86 -5.85 17.23 -0.12
N VAL A 87 -6.55 16.41 -0.87
CA VAL A 87 -6.32 16.23 -2.32
C VAL A 87 -6.63 17.50 -3.11
N ASP A 88 -7.77 18.15 -2.83
CA ASP A 88 -8.21 19.32 -3.58
C ASP A 88 -7.33 20.55 -3.32
N THR A 89 -6.63 20.61 -2.18
CA THR A 89 -5.76 21.73 -1.81
C THR A 89 -4.27 21.45 -1.99
N PHE A 90 -3.88 20.30 -2.50
CA PHE A 90 -2.46 19.93 -2.63
C PHE A 90 -1.62 20.98 -3.37
N GLN A 91 -2.17 21.58 -4.44
CA GLN A 91 -1.51 22.64 -5.21
C GLN A 91 -1.99 24.04 -4.85
N ALA A 92 -2.83 24.19 -3.84
CA ALA A 92 -3.31 25.50 -3.39
C ALA A 92 -2.26 26.23 -2.54
N PRO A 93 -2.36 27.56 -2.39
CA PRO A 93 -1.47 28.32 -1.52
C PRO A 93 -1.44 27.83 -0.07
N VAL A 94 -2.53 27.24 0.41
CA VAL A 94 -2.65 26.58 1.72
C VAL A 94 -3.07 25.14 1.48
N HIS A 95 -2.20 24.20 1.76
CA HIS A 95 -2.50 22.76 1.72
C HIS A 95 -3.09 22.34 3.06
N LEU A 96 -4.25 21.69 3.03
CA LEU A 96 -4.99 21.22 4.20
C LEU A 96 -4.71 19.73 4.44
N ASN A 97 -3.87 19.41 5.41
CA ASN A 97 -3.52 18.03 5.71
C ASN A 97 -4.69 17.30 6.40
N TRP A 98 -5.14 16.18 5.85
CA TRP A 98 -6.29 15.43 6.34
C TRP A 98 -6.13 14.87 7.74
N ILE A 99 -4.89 14.51 8.14
CA ILE A 99 -4.60 14.01 9.49
C ILE A 99 -4.76 15.14 10.52
N GLU A 100 -4.26 16.33 10.20
CA GLU A 100 -4.39 17.50 11.07
C GLU A 100 -5.85 17.94 11.24
N LEU A 101 -6.63 17.95 10.14
CA LEU A 101 -8.05 18.26 10.18
C LEU A 101 -8.81 17.27 11.07
N LEU A 102 -8.54 15.98 10.91
CA LEU A 102 -9.16 14.94 11.74
C LEU A 102 -8.71 15.02 13.19
N ALA A 103 -7.43 15.28 13.45
CA ALA A 103 -6.89 15.42 14.80
C ALA A 103 -7.50 16.62 15.55
N TYR A 104 -7.70 17.74 14.85
CA TYR A 104 -8.41 18.89 15.42
C TYR A 104 -9.83 18.52 15.84
N LEU A 105 -10.59 17.86 14.96
CA LEU A 105 -11.94 17.43 15.26
C LEU A 105 -11.97 16.32 16.32
N GLY A 106 -11.02 15.41 16.32
CA GLY A 106 -10.83 14.42 17.38
C GLY A 106 -10.67 15.07 18.73
N ALA A 107 -9.80 16.08 18.84
CA ALA A 107 -9.62 16.85 20.07
C ALA A 107 -10.86 17.63 20.47
N LYS A 108 -11.57 18.22 19.48
CA LYS A 108 -12.82 18.97 19.71
C LYS A 108 -13.96 18.08 20.20
N TYR A 109 -14.06 16.84 19.70
CA TYR A 109 -15.13 15.90 20.01
C TYR A 109 -14.77 14.91 21.13
N GLY A 110 -13.54 14.95 21.66
CA GLY A 110 -13.06 13.95 22.61
C GLY A 110 -12.96 12.54 22.02
N GLY A 111 -12.70 12.43 20.69
CA GLY A 111 -12.61 11.18 19.96
C GLY A 111 -13.94 10.58 19.49
N ASP A 112 -15.08 11.14 19.90
CA ASP A 112 -16.41 10.66 19.51
C ASP A 112 -16.92 11.34 18.25
N PHE A 113 -16.73 10.69 17.10
CA PHE A 113 -17.24 11.16 15.81
C PHE A 113 -18.71 10.77 15.54
N SER A 114 -19.43 10.17 16.46
CA SER A 114 -20.85 9.86 16.28
C SER A 114 -21.70 11.11 16.03
N HIS A 115 -21.24 12.26 16.52
CA HIS A 115 -21.88 13.57 16.36
C HIS A 115 -21.20 14.46 15.32
N TYR A 116 -20.39 13.89 14.45
CA TYR A 116 -19.68 14.63 13.39
C TYR A 116 -20.63 15.48 12.54
N LYS A 117 -20.24 16.73 12.34
CA LYS A 117 -20.93 17.67 11.47
C LYS A 117 -19.99 18.13 10.37
N LYS A 118 -20.43 17.99 9.12
CA LYS A 118 -19.70 18.46 7.96
C LYS A 118 -19.29 19.93 8.07
N SER A 119 -20.20 20.79 8.61
CA SER A 119 -19.97 22.21 8.82
C SER A 119 -18.80 22.52 9.76
N ASP A 120 -18.46 21.63 10.68
CA ASP A 120 -17.35 21.86 11.61
C ASP A 120 -16.00 21.73 10.88
N MET A 121 -15.90 20.77 9.95
CA MET A 121 -14.73 20.66 9.09
C MET A 121 -14.66 21.77 8.07
N ASP A 122 -15.80 22.14 7.45
CA ASP A 122 -15.87 23.28 6.50
C ASP A 122 -15.41 24.58 7.19
N SER A 123 -15.84 24.81 8.44
CA SER A 123 -15.43 25.99 9.21
C SER A 123 -13.94 25.98 9.55
N LEU A 124 -13.37 24.82 9.90
CA LEU A 124 -11.94 24.68 10.16
C LEU A 124 -11.13 24.96 8.88
N ALA A 125 -11.52 24.34 7.77
CA ALA A 125 -10.87 24.53 6.47
C ALA A 125 -10.89 26.00 6.04
N ALA A 126 -12.02 26.69 6.20
CA ALA A 126 -12.14 28.13 5.90
C ALA A 126 -11.18 28.98 6.74
N GLN A 127 -11.10 28.75 8.06
CA GLN A 127 -10.19 29.50 8.94
C GLN A 127 -8.72 29.32 8.52
N LEU A 128 -8.31 28.09 8.20
CA LEU A 128 -6.95 27.80 7.74
C LEU A 128 -6.64 28.48 6.39
N THR A 129 -7.61 28.45 5.47
CA THR A 129 -7.48 29.09 4.16
C THR A 129 -7.44 30.62 4.28
N ASP A 130 -8.14 31.19 5.27
CA ASP A 130 -8.16 32.63 5.57
C ASP A 130 -6.90 33.09 6.34
N GLY A 131 -5.96 32.18 6.64
CA GLY A 131 -4.64 32.47 7.19
C GLY A 131 -4.46 32.19 8.67
N ALA A 132 -5.43 31.57 9.35
CA ALA A 132 -5.20 31.05 10.69
C ALA A 132 -4.21 29.87 10.66
N SER A 133 -3.35 29.76 11.67
CA SER A 133 -2.47 28.60 11.80
C SER A 133 -3.12 27.49 12.64
N MET A 134 -2.77 26.23 12.31
CA MET A 134 -3.21 25.08 13.13
C MET A 134 -2.75 25.22 14.58
N GLU A 135 -1.56 25.76 14.81
CA GLU A 135 -1.01 26.03 16.15
C GLU A 135 -1.92 26.98 16.97
N GLU A 136 -2.37 28.07 16.35
CA GLU A 136 -3.28 29.02 17.02
C GLU A 136 -4.63 28.40 17.36
N LEU A 137 -5.18 27.63 16.40
CA LEU A 137 -6.48 26.97 16.55
C LEU A 137 -6.47 25.86 17.61
N THR A 138 -5.32 25.23 17.81
CA THR A 138 -5.19 24.07 18.72
C THR A 138 -4.61 24.39 20.08
N LYS A 139 -4.14 25.64 20.33
CA LYS A 139 -3.49 26.02 21.61
C LYS A 139 -4.31 25.71 22.86
N ASN A 140 -5.63 25.68 22.77
CA ASN A 140 -6.55 25.38 23.87
C ASN A 140 -7.13 23.94 23.79
N LEU A 141 -6.67 23.11 22.83
CA LEU A 141 -7.11 21.73 22.66
C LEU A 141 -6.08 20.78 23.27
N THR A 142 -6.23 20.46 24.54
CA THR A 142 -5.29 19.67 25.35
C THR A 142 -4.87 18.36 24.70
N TYR A 143 -5.76 17.72 23.96
CA TYR A 143 -5.52 16.39 23.37
C TYR A 143 -5.21 16.43 21.87
N TYR A 144 -4.95 17.61 21.28
CA TYR A 144 -4.65 17.69 19.86
C TYR A 144 -3.42 16.87 19.47
N SER A 145 -2.32 17.00 20.21
CA SER A 145 -1.08 16.24 19.93
C SER A 145 -1.28 14.74 20.04
N TYR A 146 -2.11 14.29 20.98
CA TYR A 146 -2.47 12.88 21.11
C TYR A 146 -3.21 12.37 19.87
N TYR A 147 -4.25 13.08 19.40
CA TYR A 147 -4.99 12.67 18.22
C TYR A 147 -4.16 12.79 16.93
N LEU A 148 -3.26 13.78 16.85
CA LEU A 148 -2.35 13.93 15.72
C LEU A 148 -1.43 12.71 15.61
N GLU A 149 -0.84 12.25 16.71
CA GLU A 149 0.00 11.06 16.77
C GLU A 149 -0.82 9.79 16.44
N ALA A 150 -1.97 9.61 17.09
CA ALA A 150 -2.83 8.45 16.91
C ALA A 150 -3.33 8.31 15.45
N TYR A 151 -3.84 9.41 14.88
CA TYR A 151 -4.35 9.38 13.51
C TYR A 151 -3.22 9.36 12.48
N GLY A 152 -2.08 9.96 12.79
CA GLY A 152 -0.86 9.81 12.02
C GLY A 152 -0.38 8.37 11.91
N ALA A 153 -0.51 7.60 12.98
CA ALA A 153 -0.19 6.19 13.01
C ALA A 153 -1.08 5.35 12.09
N VAL A 154 -2.40 5.64 12.07
CA VAL A 154 -3.37 4.91 11.24
C VAL A 154 -3.28 5.32 9.78
N LEU A 155 -3.21 6.62 9.50
CA LEU A 155 -3.41 7.22 8.18
C LEU A 155 -2.11 7.65 7.49
N GLY A 156 -1.02 7.75 8.24
CA GLY A 156 0.26 8.24 7.73
C GLY A 156 0.77 7.42 6.54
N GLY A 157 1.20 8.12 5.48
CA GLY A 157 1.70 7.50 4.26
C GLY A 157 0.63 7.00 3.30
N MET A 158 -0.66 7.03 3.66
CA MET A 158 -1.74 6.59 2.76
C MET A 158 -2.12 7.62 1.69
N VAL A 159 -1.88 8.90 1.95
CA VAL A 159 -2.06 9.99 0.99
C VAL A 159 -0.70 10.59 0.66
N GLY A 160 -0.48 10.92 -0.60
CA GLY A 160 0.76 11.52 -1.08
C GLY A 160 0.94 11.38 -2.58
N GLU A 161 2.12 11.73 -3.06
CA GLU A 161 2.48 11.60 -4.47
C GLU A 161 2.81 10.15 -4.83
N PHE A 162 2.38 9.73 -6.00
CA PHE A 162 2.70 8.44 -6.60
C PHE A 162 2.63 8.52 -8.12
N GLU A 163 3.32 7.62 -8.80
CA GLU A 163 3.21 7.45 -10.25
C GLU A 163 2.08 6.47 -10.58
N ALA A 164 1.27 6.83 -11.57
CA ALA A 164 0.21 5.97 -12.09
C ALA A 164 0.16 6.03 -13.61
N GLU A 165 -0.21 4.92 -14.24
CA GLU A 165 -0.51 4.87 -15.67
C GLU A 165 -1.93 5.37 -15.93
N ILE A 166 -2.03 6.56 -16.52
CA ILE A 166 -3.31 7.23 -16.81
C ILE A 166 -3.46 7.47 -18.30
N PRO A 167 -4.69 7.65 -18.83
CA PRO A 167 -4.89 8.08 -20.21
C PRO A 167 -4.14 9.39 -20.50
N ALA A 168 -3.41 9.45 -21.61
CA ALA A 168 -2.64 10.64 -22.00
C ALA A 168 -3.50 11.91 -22.07
N SER A 169 -4.79 11.76 -22.43
CA SER A 169 -5.76 12.84 -22.46
C SER A 169 -6.13 13.43 -21.08
N GLN A 170 -5.77 12.75 -20.00
CA GLN A 170 -6.06 13.16 -18.62
C GLN A 170 -4.81 13.62 -17.87
N ALA A 171 -3.62 13.48 -18.48
CA ALA A 171 -2.37 13.86 -17.86
C ALA A 171 -2.04 15.32 -18.14
N PRO A 172 -1.92 16.17 -17.11
CA PRO A 172 -1.33 17.49 -17.27
C PRO A 172 0.11 17.38 -17.78
N GLU A 173 0.49 18.17 -18.76
CA GLU A 173 1.83 18.12 -19.37
C GLU A 173 2.94 18.32 -18.34
N SER A 174 2.69 19.14 -17.31
CA SER A 174 3.60 19.42 -16.20
C SER A 174 3.85 18.25 -15.26
N LEU A 175 2.99 17.21 -15.30
CA LEU A 175 3.06 16.03 -14.42
C LEU A 175 3.48 14.76 -15.17
N LEU A 176 3.81 14.88 -16.46
CA LEU A 176 4.25 13.72 -17.26
C LEU A 176 5.67 13.31 -16.85
N THR A 177 5.88 12.03 -16.61
CA THR A 177 7.20 11.45 -16.42
C THR A 177 7.97 11.52 -17.75
N PRO A 178 9.14 12.14 -17.84
CA PRO A 178 9.90 12.24 -19.07
C PRO A 178 10.23 10.86 -19.67
N GLY A 179 9.87 10.66 -20.93
CA GLY A 179 10.15 9.41 -21.66
C GLY A 179 9.12 8.29 -21.48
N ALA A 180 7.98 8.58 -20.88
CA ALA A 180 6.95 7.59 -20.52
C ALA A 180 5.88 7.33 -21.59
N GLU A 181 6.11 7.71 -22.84
CA GLU A 181 5.18 7.39 -23.92
C GLU A 181 5.18 5.87 -24.23
N ASN A 182 4.04 5.23 -24.03
CA ASN A 182 3.82 3.88 -24.50
C ASN A 182 2.80 3.86 -25.65
N ASN A 183 2.83 2.79 -26.49
CA ASN A 183 1.96 2.63 -27.65
C ASN A 183 0.48 2.38 -27.28
N THR A 184 0.07 2.50 -26.01
CA THR A 184 -1.28 2.17 -25.53
C THR A 184 -2.18 3.39 -25.35
N GLY A 185 -1.70 4.61 -25.67
CA GLY A 185 -2.42 5.86 -25.41
C GLY A 185 -2.50 6.23 -23.92
N LYS A 186 -1.66 5.59 -23.11
CA LYS A 186 -1.51 5.89 -21.69
C LYS A 186 -0.10 6.41 -21.43
N VAL A 187 0.06 7.16 -20.36
CA VAL A 187 1.31 7.75 -19.92
C VAL A 187 1.46 7.56 -18.41
N TRP A 188 2.70 7.45 -17.96
CA TRP A 188 3.01 7.55 -16.55
C TRP A 188 2.97 9.02 -16.15
N ALA A 189 2.25 9.31 -15.09
CA ALA A 189 2.15 10.67 -14.56
C ALA A 189 2.15 10.63 -13.02
N TYR A 190 2.72 11.67 -12.43
CA TYR A 190 2.61 11.89 -11.00
C TYR A 190 1.18 12.27 -10.65
N GLN A 191 0.65 11.60 -9.63
CA GLN A 191 -0.65 11.87 -9.05
C GLN A 191 -0.46 12.19 -7.57
N TYR A 192 -1.35 13.01 -7.02
CA TYR A 192 -1.47 13.16 -5.59
C TYR A 192 -2.81 12.60 -5.13
N GLY A 193 -2.82 11.79 -4.08
CA GLY A 193 -4.05 11.20 -3.59
C GLY A 193 -3.79 9.95 -2.75
N LEU A 194 -4.80 9.10 -2.68
CA LEU A 194 -4.72 7.84 -1.94
C LEU A 194 -3.78 6.86 -2.67
N LYS A 195 -2.73 6.43 -1.98
CA LYS A 195 -1.74 5.45 -2.47
C LYS A 195 -2.16 4.00 -2.22
N ALA A 196 -3.41 3.79 -1.85
CA ALA A 196 -3.98 2.48 -1.60
C ALA A 196 -5.05 2.13 -2.62
N PHE A 197 -5.12 0.86 -2.98
CA PHE A 197 -6.12 0.33 -3.90
C PHE A 197 -7.20 -0.44 -3.14
N SER A 198 -8.40 -0.55 -3.74
CA SER A 198 -9.40 -1.51 -3.26
C SER A 198 -8.83 -2.94 -3.34
N PRO A 199 -9.04 -3.79 -2.33
CA PRO A 199 -8.59 -5.18 -2.39
C PRO A 199 -9.33 -6.02 -3.45
N ILE A 200 -10.44 -5.54 -3.98
CA ILE A 200 -11.19 -6.17 -5.07
C ILE A 200 -10.89 -5.44 -6.38
N ALA A 201 -10.55 -6.18 -7.42
CA ALA A 201 -10.24 -5.61 -8.72
C ALA A 201 -11.39 -4.77 -9.29
N LYS A 202 -11.05 -3.67 -9.95
CA LYS A 202 -12.02 -2.77 -10.58
C LYS A 202 -12.92 -3.53 -11.55
N ASN A 203 -14.20 -3.19 -11.59
CA ASN A 203 -15.26 -3.77 -12.42
C ASN A 203 -15.69 -5.21 -12.03
N PHE A 204 -15.24 -5.74 -10.92
CA PHE A 204 -15.79 -6.96 -10.35
C PHE A 204 -16.84 -6.59 -9.28
N PRO A 205 -18.07 -7.11 -9.39
CA PRO A 205 -19.11 -6.81 -8.41
C PRO A 205 -18.81 -7.48 -7.07
N TYR A 206 -19.06 -6.76 -6.00
CA TYR A 206 -19.04 -7.29 -4.63
C TYR A 206 -20.07 -6.55 -3.78
N SER A 207 -20.41 -7.13 -2.64
CA SER A 207 -21.08 -6.44 -1.55
C SER A 207 -20.21 -6.54 -0.31
N ASP A 208 -20.15 -5.46 0.46
CA ASP A 208 -19.41 -5.43 1.71
C ASP A 208 -20.34 -5.75 2.89
N TYR A 209 -19.77 -6.43 3.86
CA TYR A 209 -20.45 -6.76 5.11
C TYR A 209 -19.63 -6.21 6.28
N SER A 210 -20.08 -5.07 6.79
CA SER A 210 -19.37 -4.33 7.85
C SER A 210 -19.78 -4.85 9.21
N ASP A 211 -19.04 -5.82 9.72
CA ASP A 211 -19.24 -6.41 11.04
C ASP A 211 -17.93 -6.52 11.83
N PHE A 212 -17.03 -5.58 11.63
CA PHE A 212 -15.78 -5.48 12.42
C PHE A 212 -16.11 -5.47 13.92
N GLY A 213 -15.41 -6.30 14.69
CA GLY A 213 -15.61 -6.44 16.11
C GLY A 213 -16.79 -7.34 16.52
N ALA A 214 -17.64 -7.77 15.58
CA ALA A 214 -18.73 -8.68 15.87
C ALA A 214 -18.22 -10.03 16.42
N ALA A 215 -18.97 -10.60 17.35
CA ALA A 215 -18.64 -11.90 17.93
C ALA A 215 -18.83 -13.02 16.88
N ARG A 216 -17.81 -13.83 16.71
CA ARG A 216 -17.83 -15.03 15.88
C ARG A 216 -17.64 -16.26 16.77
N ASP A 217 -18.38 -17.31 16.51
CA ASP A 217 -18.27 -18.59 17.21
C ASP A 217 -17.96 -19.72 16.20
N TYR A 218 -16.75 -20.24 16.28
CA TYR A 218 -16.27 -21.36 15.47
C TYR A 218 -15.59 -22.42 16.38
N GLY A 219 -16.24 -22.73 17.51
CA GLY A 219 -15.69 -23.60 18.55
C GLY A 219 -14.96 -22.83 19.66
N TYR A 220 -14.70 -21.55 19.49
CA TYR A 220 -14.31 -20.60 20.54
C TYR A 220 -14.75 -19.18 20.14
N ARG A 221 -15.02 -18.37 21.15
CA ARG A 221 -15.44 -16.98 20.92
C ARG A 221 -14.26 -16.14 20.47
N ARG A 222 -14.43 -15.44 19.37
CA ARG A 222 -13.47 -14.46 18.84
C ARG A 222 -14.22 -13.27 18.26
N GLN A 223 -13.52 -12.16 18.10
CA GLN A 223 -14.03 -11.03 17.36
C GLN A 223 -13.62 -11.14 15.88
N HIS A 224 -14.46 -10.62 15.02
CA HIS A 224 -14.17 -10.44 13.61
C HIS A 224 -13.25 -9.21 13.45
N LEU A 225 -11.97 -9.43 13.17
CA LEU A 225 -10.96 -8.39 13.04
C LEU A 225 -10.62 -8.14 11.56
N GLY A 226 -11.62 -7.87 10.76
CA GLY A 226 -11.50 -7.59 9.35
C GLY A 226 -12.80 -7.12 8.74
N HIS A 227 -12.81 -7.03 7.42
CA HIS A 227 -13.96 -6.69 6.61
C HIS A 227 -14.18 -7.81 5.57
N ASP A 228 -15.41 -8.27 5.43
CA ASP A 228 -15.76 -9.32 4.50
C ASP A 228 -16.35 -8.72 3.21
N PHE A 229 -15.62 -8.91 2.09
CA PHE A 229 -16.08 -8.55 0.74
C PHE A 229 -16.67 -9.78 0.07
N LEU A 230 -18.00 -9.86 0.03
CA LEU A 230 -18.70 -10.96 -0.61
C LEU A 230 -18.64 -10.78 -2.13
N GLY A 231 -18.16 -11.82 -2.82
CA GLY A 231 -17.97 -11.75 -4.26
C GLY A 231 -17.90 -13.13 -4.89
N GLN A 232 -17.79 -13.15 -6.21
CA GLN A 232 -17.72 -14.39 -6.95
C GLN A 232 -16.36 -15.07 -6.79
N THR A 233 -16.35 -16.38 -6.59
CA THR A 233 -15.11 -17.18 -6.59
C THR A 233 -14.31 -16.94 -7.87
N GLY A 234 -13.02 -16.60 -7.72
CA GLY A 234 -12.13 -16.27 -8.82
C GLY A 234 -12.01 -14.79 -9.12
N THR A 235 -12.75 -13.91 -8.43
CA THR A 235 -12.54 -12.47 -8.49
C THR A 235 -11.09 -12.15 -8.13
N PRO A 236 -10.35 -11.37 -8.96
CA PRO A 236 -8.99 -11.01 -8.66
C PRO A 236 -8.90 -10.15 -7.40
N ILE A 237 -7.93 -10.47 -6.55
CA ILE A 237 -7.60 -9.74 -5.34
C ILE A 237 -6.35 -8.90 -5.62
N ILE A 238 -6.38 -7.66 -5.17
CA ILE A 238 -5.40 -6.62 -5.44
C ILE A 238 -4.60 -6.32 -4.17
N ALA A 239 -3.29 -6.14 -4.31
CA ALA A 239 -2.45 -5.58 -3.26
C ALA A 239 -2.90 -4.16 -2.94
N VAL A 240 -3.36 -3.92 -1.71
CA VAL A 240 -3.86 -2.62 -1.29
C VAL A 240 -2.74 -1.59 -1.24
N GLU A 241 -1.60 -1.97 -0.71
CA GLU A 241 -0.38 -1.16 -0.62
C GLU A 241 0.82 -1.98 -1.10
N SER A 242 1.86 -1.31 -1.56
CA SER A 242 3.14 -1.94 -1.89
C SER A 242 3.82 -2.49 -0.64
N GLY A 243 4.47 -3.63 -0.76
CA GLY A 243 5.12 -4.25 0.37
C GLY A 243 5.81 -5.57 0.04
N THR A 244 6.15 -6.31 1.08
CA THR A 244 6.78 -7.62 0.98
C THR A 244 5.82 -8.70 1.48
N VAL A 245 5.70 -9.79 0.75
CA VAL A 245 4.95 -10.97 1.19
C VAL A 245 5.64 -11.56 2.41
N GLU A 246 4.99 -11.44 3.57
CA GLU A 246 5.51 -11.94 4.85
C GLU A 246 4.98 -13.33 5.18
N ALA A 247 3.75 -13.61 4.77
CA ALA A 247 3.12 -14.90 5.02
C ALA A 247 2.29 -15.34 3.82
N ILE A 248 2.45 -16.58 3.41
CA ILE A 248 1.68 -17.20 2.33
C ILE A 248 1.44 -18.66 2.68
N GLY A 249 0.29 -19.21 2.33
CA GLY A 249 0.00 -20.62 2.57
C GLY A 249 -1.33 -20.85 3.31
N TRP A 250 -1.48 -22.03 3.80
CA TRP A 250 -2.70 -22.52 4.46
C TRP A 250 -2.68 -22.32 5.98
N ASN A 251 -3.80 -21.93 6.53
CA ASN A 251 -4.12 -22.20 7.93
C ASN A 251 -5.57 -22.67 8.08
N GLN A 252 -5.87 -23.38 9.18
CA GLN A 252 -7.18 -24.02 9.34
C GLN A 252 -8.36 -23.05 9.40
N TYR A 253 -8.16 -21.79 9.77
CA TYR A 253 -9.23 -20.79 9.91
C TYR A 253 -9.36 -19.94 8.63
N GLY A 254 -8.31 -19.28 8.22
CA GLY A 254 -8.27 -18.41 7.04
C GLY A 254 -8.23 -19.16 5.70
N GLY A 255 -8.00 -20.48 5.73
CA GLY A 255 -7.80 -21.25 4.51
C GLY A 255 -6.51 -20.84 3.80
N TRP A 256 -6.54 -20.72 2.48
CA TRP A 256 -5.47 -20.09 1.74
C TRP A 256 -5.44 -18.61 2.08
N ARG A 257 -4.31 -18.15 2.58
CA ARG A 257 -4.12 -16.78 3.08
C ARG A 257 -2.84 -16.17 2.57
N LEU A 258 -2.82 -14.85 2.57
CA LEU A 258 -1.67 -14.03 2.21
C LEU A 258 -1.53 -12.88 3.21
N GLY A 259 -0.32 -12.59 3.65
CA GLY A 259 0.03 -11.46 4.47
C GLY A 259 1.10 -10.62 3.79
N ILE A 260 0.88 -9.32 3.70
CA ILE A 260 1.81 -8.36 3.10
C ILE A 260 2.19 -7.33 4.15
N ARG A 261 3.49 -7.15 4.37
CA ARG A 261 4.06 -6.11 5.23
C ARG A 261 4.36 -4.87 4.38
N SER A 262 3.84 -3.69 4.78
CA SER A 262 4.20 -2.42 4.14
C SER A 262 5.71 -2.13 4.23
N PHE A 263 6.26 -1.38 3.28
CA PHE A 263 7.70 -1.07 3.28
C PHE A 263 8.15 -0.25 4.48
N ASP A 264 7.27 0.59 5.05
CA ASP A 264 7.53 1.35 6.28
C ASP A 264 7.38 0.52 7.56
N GLN A 265 7.08 -0.79 7.46
CA GLN A 265 6.89 -1.76 8.54
C GLN A 265 5.73 -1.45 9.50
N LYS A 266 4.89 -0.48 9.21
CA LYS A 266 3.84 -0.01 10.12
C LYS A 266 2.50 -0.71 9.95
N ARG A 267 2.27 -1.38 8.81
CA ARG A 267 1.02 -2.05 8.49
C ARG A 267 1.25 -3.47 7.99
N TYR A 268 0.35 -4.35 8.39
CA TYR A 268 0.26 -5.71 7.87
C TYR A 268 -1.12 -5.90 7.26
N TYR A 269 -1.15 -6.30 6.00
CA TYR A 269 -2.37 -6.53 5.21
C TYR A 269 -2.63 -8.02 5.13
N TYR A 270 -3.78 -8.43 5.64
CA TYR A 270 -4.20 -9.83 5.69
C TYR A 270 -5.33 -10.10 4.70
N TYR A 271 -5.14 -11.10 3.86
CA TYR A 271 -6.09 -11.58 2.87
C TYR A 271 -6.35 -13.05 3.11
N ALA A 272 -7.61 -13.46 3.29
CA ALA A 272 -7.94 -14.84 3.60
C ALA A 272 -9.14 -15.36 2.79
N HIS A 273 -9.39 -16.65 2.94
CA HIS A 273 -10.43 -17.43 2.25
C HIS A 273 -10.22 -17.49 0.74
N LEU A 274 -8.95 -17.45 0.30
CA LEU A 274 -8.61 -17.47 -1.12
C LEU A 274 -9.08 -18.75 -1.81
N ARG A 275 -9.03 -18.74 -3.14
CA ARG A 275 -9.56 -19.77 -4.00
C ARG A 275 -8.88 -21.14 -3.79
N LYS A 276 -9.67 -22.19 -3.81
CA LYS A 276 -9.20 -23.57 -3.82
C LYS A 276 -8.37 -23.86 -5.09
N ASN A 277 -7.28 -24.60 -4.97
CA ASN A 277 -6.33 -25.05 -6.01
C ASN A 277 -5.47 -23.96 -6.63
N TYR A 278 -5.97 -22.73 -6.78
CA TYR A 278 -5.28 -21.60 -7.40
C TYR A 278 -5.51 -20.32 -6.59
N PRO A 279 -4.98 -20.27 -5.35
CA PRO A 279 -5.24 -19.14 -4.46
C PRO A 279 -4.47 -17.89 -4.83
N TYR A 280 -3.28 -18.04 -5.39
CA TYR A 280 -2.34 -16.95 -5.63
C TYR A 280 -2.07 -16.73 -7.10
N GLN A 281 -1.58 -15.54 -7.43
CA GLN A 281 -0.95 -15.28 -8.71
C GLN A 281 0.34 -16.09 -8.83
N SER A 282 0.65 -16.54 -10.05
CA SER A 282 1.85 -17.34 -10.31
C SER A 282 3.11 -16.60 -9.86
N ASN A 283 4.06 -17.36 -9.30
CA ASN A 283 5.34 -16.88 -8.78
C ASN A 283 5.29 -16.03 -7.48
N LEU A 284 4.15 -15.91 -6.83
CA LEU A 284 4.07 -15.27 -5.53
C LEU A 284 4.58 -16.23 -4.43
N GLN A 285 5.54 -15.77 -3.65
CA GLN A 285 6.15 -16.53 -2.56
C GLN A 285 6.53 -15.60 -1.40
N GLU A 286 6.85 -16.15 -0.25
CA GLU A 286 7.37 -15.39 0.88
C GLU A 286 8.65 -14.66 0.48
N GLY A 287 8.77 -13.40 0.90
CA GLY A 287 9.85 -12.49 0.51
C GLY A 287 9.66 -11.79 -0.85
N ALA A 288 8.63 -12.15 -1.63
CA ALA A 288 8.35 -11.45 -2.88
C ALA A 288 7.88 -10.01 -2.62
N VAL A 289 8.35 -9.08 -3.44
CA VAL A 289 7.87 -7.70 -3.46
C VAL A 289 6.63 -7.63 -4.34
N VAL A 290 5.60 -6.95 -3.84
CA VAL A 290 4.38 -6.61 -4.58
C VAL A 290 4.20 -5.10 -4.62
N GLN A 291 3.61 -4.61 -5.70
CA GLN A 291 3.24 -3.21 -5.84
C GLN A 291 1.75 -3.02 -5.59
N ALA A 292 1.37 -1.87 -5.03
CA ALA A 292 -0.02 -1.50 -4.92
C ALA A 292 -0.71 -1.58 -6.29
N GLY A 293 -1.84 -2.28 -6.36
CA GLY A 293 -2.53 -2.53 -7.63
C GLY A 293 -2.21 -3.87 -8.31
N ASP A 294 -1.17 -4.58 -7.90
CA ASP A 294 -0.88 -5.92 -8.42
C ASP A 294 -1.98 -6.91 -8.08
N VAL A 295 -2.28 -7.82 -9.03
CA VAL A 295 -3.10 -9.00 -8.73
C VAL A 295 -2.26 -9.98 -7.93
N ILE A 296 -2.68 -10.25 -6.69
CA ILE A 296 -1.95 -11.12 -5.74
C ILE A 296 -2.60 -12.49 -5.55
N GLY A 297 -3.88 -12.62 -5.88
CA GLY A 297 -4.60 -13.86 -5.70
C GLY A 297 -6.05 -13.78 -6.16
N TYR A 298 -6.84 -14.75 -5.74
CA TYR A 298 -8.21 -14.89 -6.19
C TYR A 298 -9.15 -15.21 -5.04
N LEU A 299 -10.27 -14.50 -4.97
CA LEU A 299 -11.34 -14.69 -3.99
C LEU A 299 -11.89 -16.12 -4.05
N GLY A 300 -12.14 -16.69 -2.88
CA GLY A 300 -12.69 -18.05 -2.76
C GLY A 300 -13.58 -18.22 -1.54
N ARG A 301 -13.55 -19.42 -0.95
CA ARG A 301 -14.27 -19.79 0.26
C ARG A 301 -13.57 -20.91 1.03
N THR A 302 -12.23 -20.92 0.98
CA THR A 302 -11.42 -21.91 1.71
C THR A 302 -11.29 -21.52 3.18
N GLY A 303 -11.04 -22.49 4.03
CA GLY A 303 -10.83 -22.31 5.47
C GLY A 303 -11.81 -23.07 6.34
N TYR A 304 -11.76 -22.82 7.64
CA TYR A 304 -12.50 -23.54 8.69
C TYR A 304 -12.41 -25.06 8.55
N SER A 305 -11.23 -25.56 8.21
CA SER A 305 -10.93 -26.96 8.00
C SER A 305 -9.50 -27.28 8.38
N ALA A 306 -9.28 -28.35 9.12
CA ALA A 306 -7.94 -28.89 9.37
C ALA A 306 -7.31 -29.48 8.10
N THR A 307 -8.15 -29.88 7.13
CA THR A 307 -7.69 -30.39 5.83
C THR A 307 -7.41 -29.25 4.90
N GLU A 308 -6.16 -29.18 4.43
CA GLU A 308 -5.71 -28.19 3.48
C GLU A 308 -6.55 -28.19 2.19
N ASN A 309 -6.64 -27.03 1.55
CA ASN A 309 -7.31 -26.85 0.27
C ASN A 309 -8.80 -27.23 0.28
N THR A 310 -9.49 -27.01 1.38
CA THR A 310 -10.91 -27.34 1.55
C THR A 310 -11.78 -26.09 1.54
N ASN A 311 -12.83 -26.11 0.72
CA ASN A 311 -13.91 -25.13 0.73
C ASN A 311 -14.92 -25.49 1.81
N ASN A 312 -14.84 -24.90 2.99
CA ASN A 312 -15.75 -25.15 4.11
C ASN A 312 -16.50 -23.90 4.58
N ILE A 313 -16.45 -22.84 3.79
CA ILE A 313 -17.22 -21.61 4.00
C ILE A 313 -18.39 -21.61 3.03
N ASN A 314 -19.58 -21.21 3.52
CA ASN A 314 -20.79 -21.28 2.71
C ASN A 314 -20.79 -20.27 1.57
N GLU A 315 -20.41 -19.03 1.86
CA GLU A 315 -20.42 -17.94 0.89
C GLU A 315 -19.00 -17.50 0.51
N SER A 316 -18.77 -17.28 -0.78
CA SER A 316 -17.49 -16.82 -1.27
C SER A 316 -17.28 -15.37 -0.87
N HIS A 317 -16.18 -15.09 -0.19
CA HIS A 317 -15.79 -13.75 0.20
C HIS A 317 -14.27 -13.64 0.39
N LEU A 318 -13.78 -12.42 0.30
CA LEU A 318 -12.47 -12.06 0.80
C LEU A 318 -12.61 -11.53 2.22
N HIS A 319 -11.99 -12.19 3.18
CA HIS A 319 -11.75 -11.58 4.49
C HIS A 319 -10.47 -10.76 4.40
N PHE A 320 -10.60 -9.45 4.63
CA PHE A 320 -9.51 -8.49 4.53
C PHE A 320 -9.33 -7.75 5.85
N GLY A 321 -8.09 -7.71 6.34
CA GLY A 321 -7.74 -6.99 7.56
C GLY A 321 -6.51 -6.12 7.38
N ILE A 322 -6.48 -5.00 8.10
CA ILE A 322 -5.29 -4.16 8.27
C ILE A 322 -4.93 -4.18 9.74
N GLN A 323 -3.71 -4.60 10.04
CA GLN A 323 -3.15 -4.58 11.38
C GLN A 323 -2.06 -3.50 11.45
N LEU A 324 -2.17 -2.62 12.45
CA LEU A 324 -1.07 -1.73 12.80
C LEU A 324 -0.01 -2.51 13.57
N ILE A 325 1.23 -2.23 13.28
CA ILE A 325 2.38 -2.88 13.91
C ILE A 325 2.94 -1.95 14.97
N PHE A 326 2.90 -2.38 16.21
CA PHE A 326 3.28 -1.58 17.37
C PHE A 326 4.72 -1.81 17.82
N ASP A 327 5.31 -2.94 17.45
CA ASP A 327 6.71 -3.27 17.69
C ASP A 327 7.22 -4.34 16.72
N GLU A 328 8.55 -4.51 16.64
CA GLU A 328 9.20 -5.46 15.75
C GLU A 328 8.93 -6.93 16.08
N SER A 329 8.44 -7.23 17.29
CA SER A 329 8.11 -8.61 17.70
C SER A 329 6.80 -9.11 17.12
N GLN A 330 5.98 -8.20 16.55
CA GLN A 330 4.71 -8.53 15.91
C GLN A 330 4.94 -9.01 14.48
N LYS A 331 5.22 -10.30 14.35
CA LYS A 331 5.42 -10.99 13.06
C LYS A 331 4.32 -12.00 12.81
#